data_695569bd8bbf1f321bb4e4590c70bca5
#
_entry.id   695569bd8bbf1f321bb4e4590c70bca5
#
_cell.length_a   1.000
_cell.length_b   1.000
_cell.length_c   1.000
_cell.angle_alpha   90.00
_cell.angle_beta   90.00
_cell.angle_gamma   90.00
#
_symmetry.space_group_name_H-M   'P 1'
#
loop_
_entity.id
_entity.type
_entity.pdbx_description
1 polymer ?
#
loop_
_entity_poly.entity_id
_entity_poly.type
_entity_poly.pdbx_seq_one_letter_code
_entity_poly.pdbx_strand_id
1 'polypeptide(L)'
;MDTYTEQDRLNDFKYFVSIYQDLYNKYGKSFIALKNKKILGAFKTVNEAIQSLSDKYKLGTYIIQECNGDESGYTASIMTTFIKE
;
A
#
# COMPACT_ATOMS: atom_id res chain seq x y z
N MET A 1 6.49 20.16 4.39
CA MET A 1 6.18 19.75 3.04
C MET A 1 6.42 18.27 2.86
N ASP A 2 5.48 17.62 2.24
CA ASP A 2 5.54 16.18 2.05
C ASP A 2 6.31 15.83 0.80
N THR A 3 7.40 15.12 0.95
CA THR A 3 8.17 14.67 -0.19
C THR A 3 8.17 13.14 -0.19
N TYR A 4 7.40 12.57 -1.09
CA TYR A 4 7.30 11.13 -1.19
C TYR A 4 7.88 10.70 -2.53
N THR A 5 9.08 10.15 -2.49
CA THR A 5 9.83 9.84 -3.70
C THR A 5 9.57 8.41 -4.16
N GLU A 6 10.08 8.09 -5.35
CA GLU A 6 10.00 6.71 -5.81
C GLU A 6 10.76 5.77 -4.91
N GLN A 7 11.84 6.24 -4.33
CA GLN A 7 12.60 5.42 -3.38
C GLN A 7 11.74 5.14 -2.15
N ASP A 8 10.98 6.12 -1.71
CA ASP A 8 10.08 5.93 -0.57
C ASP A 8 9.03 4.89 -0.89
N ARG A 9 8.48 4.94 -2.11
CA ARG A 9 7.51 3.94 -2.54
C ARG A 9 8.10 2.54 -2.52
N LEU A 10 9.29 2.41 -3.05
CA LEU A 10 9.96 1.12 -3.09
C LEU A 10 10.23 0.60 -1.70
N ASN A 11 10.72 1.47 -0.82
CA ASN A 11 10.98 1.10 0.55
C ASN A 11 9.70 0.65 1.26
N ASP A 12 8.61 1.34 1.01
CA ASP A 12 7.34 0.98 1.61
C ASP A 12 6.83 -0.35 1.08
N PHE A 13 7.02 -0.60 -0.21
CA PHE A 13 6.63 -1.88 -0.76
C PHE A 13 7.44 -3.02 -0.14
N LYS A 14 8.74 -2.81 -0.01
CA LYS A 14 9.59 -3.82 0.61
C LYS A 14 9.16 -4.07 2.05
N TYR A 15 8.80 -3.02 2.74
CA TYR A 15 8.31 -3.16 4.10
C TYR A 15 7.01 -3.95 4.12
N PHE A 16 6.10 -3.63 3.20
CA PHE A 16 4.84 -4.34 3.08
C PHE A 16 5.09 -5.83 2.91
N VAL A 17 5.99 -6.20 2.02
CA VAL A 17 6.28 -7.60 1.77
C VAL A 17 6.84 -8.26 3.03
N SER A 18 7.68 -7.54 3.78
CA SER A 18 8.30 -8.11 4.95
C SER A 18 7.30 -8.38 6.08
N ILE A 19 6.19 -7.64 6.12
CA ILE A 19 5.18 -7.85 7.17
C ILE A 19 3.87 -8.38 6.59
N TYR A 20 3.93 -8.84 5.35
CA TYR A 20 2.75 -9.29 4.62
C TYR A 20 1.94 -10.33 5.40
N GLN A 21 2.60 -11.32 5.95
CA GLN A 21 1.90 -12.39 6.65
C GLN A 21 1.16 -11.84 7.87
N ASP A 22 1.81 -10.94 8.59
CA ASP A 22 1.17 -10.33 9.75
C ASP A 22 -0.04 -9.50 9.33
N LEU A 23 0.08 -8.78 8.23
CA LEU A 23 -1.02 -7.97 7.74
C LEU A 23 -2.19 -8.85 7.32
N TYR A 24 -1.89 -9.95 6.63
CA TYR A 24 -2.96 -10.84 6.20
C TYR A 24 -3.64 -11.49 7.40
N ASN A 25 -2.87 -11.87 8.41
CA ASN A 25 -3.43 -12.46 9.62
C ASN A 25 -4.32 -11.47 10.37
N LYS A 26 -3.96 -10.19 10.31
CA LYS A 26 -4.71 -9.18 11.05
C LYS A 26 -5.92 -8.66 10.30
N TYR A 27 -5.77 -8.43 9.00
CA TYR A 27 -6.82 -7.76 8.22
C TYR A 27 -7.49 -8.66 7.20
N GLY A 28 -6.90 -9.80 6.89
CA GLY A 28 -7.44 -10.66 5.86
C GLY A 28 -7.27 -10.03 4.50
N LYS A 29 -8.12 -10.42 3.56
CA LYS A 29 -8.10 -9.87 2.22
C LYS A 29 -8.48 -8.40 2.27
N SER A 30 -7.56 -7.54 1.87
CA SER A 30 -7.80 -6.11 1.96
C SER A 30 -6.79 -5.36 1.12
N PHE A 31 -7.01 -4.06 0.99
CA PHE A 31 -6.05 -3.15 0.37
C PHE A 31 -5.43 -2.33 1.48
N ILE A 32 -4.12 -2.45 1.61
CA ILE A 32 -3.38 -1.83 2.71
C ILE A 32 -2.73 -0.55 2.20
N ALA A 33 -3.01 0.54 2.89
CA ALA A 33 -2.37 1.83 2.57
C ALA A 33 -1.19 2.05 3.50
N LEU A 34 -0.06 2.43 2.92
CA LEU A 34 1.20 2.60 3.64
C LEU A 34 1.87 3.90 3.26
N LYS A 35 2.53 4.51 4.24
CA LYS A 35 3.36 5.68 3.99
C LYS A 35 4.47 5.70 5.02
N ASN A 36 5.73 5.76 4.54
CA ASN A 36 6.90 5.82 5.40
C ASN A 36 6.89 4.71 6.47
N LYS A 37 6.57 3.50 6.00
CA LYS A 37 6.54 2.29 6.83
C LYS A 37 5.48 2.37 7.93
N LYS A 38 4.43 3.12 7.67
CA LYS A 38 3.33 3.26 8.60
C LYS A 38 2.05 2.80 7.92
N ILE A 39 1.29 1.96 8.59
CA ILE A 39 0.02 1.49 8.06
C ILE A 39 -1.02 2.57 8.26
N LEU A 40 -1.57 3.07 7.15
CA LEU A 40 -2.59 4.10 7.22
C LEU A 40 -3.98 3.51 7.38
N GLY A 41 -4.17 2.28 6.90
CA GLY A 41 -5.45 1.63 7.04
C GLY A 41 -5.57 0.43 6.14
N ALA A 42 -6.65 -0.33 6.33
CA ALA A 42 -6.99 -1.48 5.51
C ALA A 42 -8.40 -1.26 4.98
N PHE A 43 -8.56 -1.45 3.66
CA PHE A 43 -9.81 -1.10 2.99
C PHE A 43 -10.25 -2.23 2.08
N LYS A 44 -11.52 -2.24 1.72
CA LYS A 44 -12.06 -3.27 0.85
C LYS A 44 -11.77 -3.04 -0.62
N THR A 45 -11.60 -1.79 -1.01
CA THR A 45 -11.28 -1.45 -2.38
C THR A 45 -10.27 -0.32 -2.41
N VAL A 46 -9.60 -0.17 -3.56
CA VAL A 46 -8.66 0.92 -3.74
C VAL A 46 -9.39 2.25 -3.66
N ASN A 47 -10.57 2.31 -4.25
CA ASN A 47 -11.34 3.55 -4.27
C ASN A 47 -11.71 3.98 -2.86
N GLU A 48 -12.11 3.02 -2.03
CA GLU A 48 -12.45 3.32 -0.65
C GLU A 48 -11.23 3.87 0.10
N ALA A 49 -10.07 3.29 -0.16
CA ALA A 49 -8.84 3.74 0.46
C ALA A 49 -8.54 5.18 0.08
N ILE A 50 -8.62 5.48 -1.21
CA ILE A 50 -8.33 6.82 -1.69
C ILE A 50 -9.28 7.83 -1.08
N GLN A 51 -10.56 7.51 -1.05
CA GLN A 51 -11.54 8.44 -0.50
C GLN A 51 -11.33 8.66 1.00
N SER A 52 -11.02 7.59 1.71
CA SER A 52 -10.82 7.70 3.16
C SER A 52 -9.59 8.53 3.50
N LEU A 53 -8.58 8.49 2.64
CA LEU A 53 -7.33 9.18 2.93
C LEU A 53 -7.24 10.56 2.32
N SER A 54 -8.20 10.94 1.50
CA SER A 54 -8.12 12.18 0.73
C SER A 54 -8.05 13.42 1.61
N ASP A 55 -8.61 13.36 2.80
CA ASP A 55 -8.60 14.51 3.70
C ASP A 55 -7.26 14.72 4.39
N LYS A 56 -6.47 13.65 4.49
CA LYS A 56 -5.24 13.71 5.26
C LYS A 56 -4.00 13.59 4.42
N TYR A 57 -4.10 12.91 3.30
CA TYR A 57 -2.92 12.58 2.48
C TYR A 57 -3.20 12.88 1.04
N LYS A 58 -2.22 13.50 0.39
CA LYS A 58 -2.32 13.79 -1.02
C LYS A 58 -2.10 12.51 -1.82
N LEU A 59 -2.91 12.31 -2.84
CA LEU A 59 -2.76 11.14 -3.70
C LEU A 59 -1.35 11.15 -4.28
N GLY A 60 -0.71 10.00 -4.25
CA GLY A 60 0.66 9.89 -4.72
C GLY A 60 1.70 9.99 -3.62
N THR A 61 1.28 10.24 -2.38
CA THR A 61 2.22 10.32 -1.26
C THR A 61 2.14 9.10 -0.36
N TYR A 62 1.50 8.05 -0.82
CA TYR A 62 1.42 6.77 -0.12
C TYR A 62 1.21 5.69 -1.14
N ILE A 63 1.31 4.44 -0.71
CA ILE A 63 1.04 3.31 -1.60
C ILE A 63 -0.15 2.54 -1.09
N ILE A 64 -0.81 1.83 -2.00
CA ILE A 64 -1.89 0.93 -1.65
C ILE A 64 -1.55 -0.42 -2.27
N GLN A 65 -1.50 -1.46 -1.45
CA GLN A 65 -1.15 -2.79 -1.90
C GLN A 65 -2.22 -3.79 -1.52
N GLU A 66 -2.53 -4.67 -2.44
CA GLU A 66 -3.51 -5.72 -2.18
C GLU A 66 -2.89 -6.80 -1.32
N CYS A 67 -3.57 -7.14 -0.24
CA CYS A 67 -3.16 -8.21 0.66
C CYS A 67 -4.16 -9.33 0.48
N ASN A 68 -3.86 -10.29 -0.41
CA ASN A 68 -4.84 -11.29 -0.80
C ASN A 68 -4.46 -12.72 -0.45
N GLY A 69 -3.36 -12.90 0.27
CA GLY A 69 -2.94 -14.23 0.66
C GLY A 69 -2.02 -14.91 -0.34
N ASP A 70 -1.64 -14.22 -1.40
CA ASP A 70 -0.77 -14.78 -2.43
C ASP A 70 0.45 -13.90 -2.60
N GLU A 71 1.51 -14.24 -1.88
CA GLU A 71 2.74 -13.47 -1.91
C GLU A 71 3.39 -13.39 -3.28
N SER A 72 3.22 -14.44 -4.06
CA SER A 72 3.96 -14.53 -5.31
C SER A 72 3.58 -13.42 -6.29
N GLY A 73 2.40 -12.84 -6.13
CA GLY A 73 1.94 -11.80 -7.02
C GLY A 73 2.63 -10.47 -6.82
N TYR A 74 3.22 -10.26 -5.66
CA TYR A 74 3.75 -8.93 -5.35
C TYR A 74 5.05 -8.63 -6.04
N THR A 75 5.85 -9.64 -6.27
CA THR A 75 7.15 -9.43 -6.90
C THR A 75 7.00 -8.82 -8.28
N ALA A 76 6.00 -9.25 -9.02
CA ALA A 76 5.81 -8.79 -10.37
C ALA A 76 4.97 -7.54 -10.48
N SER A 77 4.22 -7.20 -9.47
CA SER A 77 3.22 -6.15 -9.58
C SER A 77 3.63 -4.82 -8.99
N ILE A 78 4.81 -4.74 -8.41
CA ILE A 78 5.17 -3.53 -7.69
C ILE A 78 5.11 -2.28 -8.54
N MET A 79 5.69 -2.33 -9.74
CA MET A 79 5.70 -1.16 -10.59
C MET A 79 4.33 -0.88 -11.17
N THR A 80 3.62 -1.92 -11.46
CA THR A 80 2.31 -1.78 -12.07
C THR A 80 1.36 -1.01 -11.18
N THR A 81 1.44 -1.24 -9.89
CA THR A 81 0.53 -0.64 -8.95
C THR A 81 0.57 0.87 -8.98
N PHE A 82 1.76 1.44 -9.18
CA PHE A 82 1.88 2.88 -9.14
C PHE A 82 1.78 3.53 -10.48
N ILE A 83 2.26 2.88 -11.47
CA ILE A 83 2.32 3.47 -12.79
C ILE A 83 0.95 3.64 -13.38
N LYS A 84 0.06 2.80 -12.97
CA LYS A 84 -1.27 2.83 -13.53
C LYS A 84 -2.13 3.94 -13.08
N GLU A 85 -1.72 4.66 -12.11
CA GLU A 85 -2.56 5.70 -11.62
C GLU A 85 -2.94 6.73 -12.53
#